data_360f96c0533190dca9398760020f77bb
#
_entry.id   360f96c0533190dca9398760020f77bb
#
_cell.length_a   1.000
_cell.length_b   1.000
_cell.length_c   1.000
_cell.angle_alpha   90.00
_cell.angle_beta   90.00
_cell.angle_gamma   90.00
#
_symmetry.space_group_name_H-M   'P 1'
#
loop_
_entity.id
_entity.type
_entity.pdbx_description
1 polymer ?
#
loop_
_entity_poly.entity_id
_entity_poly.type
_entity_poly.pdbx_seq_one_letter_code
_entity_poly.pdbx_strand_id
1 'polypeptide(L)'
;MNRTILSKLVKLHLITPGGIFNLIRSFIGDGISLMALMRFSATYYSDRCALVSDEMRLTYKELYSLAQHLAKMLYQDYGLTAGMSVGVMCRNHITMALLLPALSRLGVRVKLMNTDIAPNLLKEQVERSKIDVLIYDSELKEQRVHVDLPCNMLQSEDLYQKVVDKAQHLNVKLPRIKRGGDISVFTGGTSGKSKEASRKMNVSQFLPPLFALLEQLRLDERDSVLLSLPVYHGFGLATFVMSLLMGKKVCLMRHFDAEEALKIISIEEIEVVPLVPAMLARLWQIDEAPSLMKTVKCIICGGDCLDKKWVDVTSEHLGDVLFNLFGTTEAGFFMIASPQDLSRNEEVTIGRPIRGVKCKVKNEDDQGVGSLWVRSGWAMIGLKDKWQNTGDLVYRSTDGCYFYRGRSDNMVVCGGENVYPENVEKVINSHTDVLNSIVYPVTDPQFGTVLNAKVELKPDSTFTAETLKETLRPQLSRAEMPHHITITAISLKNTGKIARKSNSTESWSNGDCLTP
;
A
#
# COMPACT_ATOMS: atom_id res chain seq x y z
N MET A 1 -14.55 -26.03 2.55
CA MET A 1 -14.41 -24.95 1.54
C MET A 1 -15.79 -24.72 0.96
N ASN A 2 -16.26 -23.47 0.90
CA ASN A 2 -17.61 -23.14 0.38
C ASN A 2 -17.66 -23.45 -1.13
N ARG A 3 -18.82 -23.93 -1.66
CA ARG A 3 -18.99 -24.21 -3.11
C ARG A 3 -18.63 -22.99 -3.99
N THR A 4 -18.90 -21.79 -3.49
CA THR A 4 -18.57 -20.52 -4.15
C THR A 4 -17.07 -20.33 -4.34
N ILE A 5 -16.23 -20.56 -3.31
CA ILE A 5 -14.76 -20.48 -3.45
C ILE A 5 -14.26 -21.54 -4.44
N LEU A 6 -14.82 -22.76 -4.36
CA LEU A 6 -14.40 -23.84 -5.24
C LEU A 6 -14.60 -23.46 -6.72
N SER A 7 -15.78 -22.90 -7.07
CA SER A 7 -16.06 -22.47 -8.44
C SER A 7 -15.13 -21.36 -8.91
N LYS A 8 -14.80 -20.41 -8.03
CA LYS A 8 -13.85 -19.31 -8.34
C LYS A 8 -12.42 -19.82 -8.57
N LEU A 9 -11.96 -20.77 -7.76
CA LEU A 9 -10.65 -21.41 -7.95
C LEU A 9 -10.59 -22.25 -9.24
N VAL A 10 -11.70 -22.88 -9.63
CA VAL A 10 -11.82 -23.57 -10.95
C VAL A 10 -11.72 -22.55 -12.06
N LYS A 11 -12.45 -21.41 -11.98
CA LYS A 11 -12.40 -20.32 -12.97
C LYS A 11 -10.99 -19.76 -13.15
N LEU A 12 -10.22 -19.66 -12.07
CA LEU A 12 -8.82 -19.24 -12.09
C LEU A 12 -7.84 -20.38 -12.44
N HIS A 13 -8.32 -21.53 -12.85
CA HIS A 13 -7.54 -22.74 -13.15
C HIS A 13 -6.69 -23.30 -11.99
N LEU A 14 -6.79 -22.77 -10.78
CA LEU A 14 -5.90 -23.13 -9.65
C LEU A 14 -6.10 -24.55 -9.14
N ILE A 15 -7.31 -25.13 -9.31
CA ILE A 15 -7.67 -26.47 -8.81
C ILE A 15 -8.21 -27.40 -9.90
N THR A 16 -8.16 -27.00 -11.17
CA THR A 16 -8.44 -27.92 -12.28
C THR A 16 -7.30 -28.93 -12.45
N PRO A 17 -7.52 -30.14 -12.95
CA PRO A 17 -6.43 -31.11 -13.17
C PRO A 17 -5.28 -30.52 -14.00
N GLY A 18 -5.58 -29.83 -15.10
CA GLY A 18 -4.59 -29.12 -15.90
C GLY A 18 -3.89 -27.98 -15.13
N GLY A 19 -4.64 -27.25 -14.30
CA GLY A 19 -4.11 -26.16 -13.46
C GLY A 19 -3.13 -26.67 -12.43
N ILE A 20 -3.48 -27.72 -11.70
CA ILE A 20 -2.60 -28.38 -10.72
C ILE A 20 -1.33 -28.89 -11.41
N PHE A 21 -1.46 -29.55 -12.56
CA PHE A 21 -0.32 -30.04 -13.34
C PHE A 21 0.61 -28.88 -13.74
N ASN A 22 0.07 -27.79 -14.31
CA ASN A 22 0.85 -26.64 -14.73
C ASN A 22 1.48 -25.88 -13.55
N LEU A 23 0.80 -25.80 -12.40
CA LEU A 23 1.36 -25.22 -11.18
C LEU A 23 2.56 -26.04 -10.67
N ILE A 24 2.43 -27.38 -10.64
CA ILE A 24 3.53 -28.28 -10.28
C ILE A 24 4.67 -28.15 -11.27
N ARG A 25 4.41 -28.13 -12.58
CA ARG A 25 5.42 -27.93 -13.64
C ARG A 25 6.14 -26.59 -13.47
N SER A 26 5.41 -25.53 -13.12
CA SER A 26 5.99 -24.21 -12.86
C SER A 26 6.91 -24.23 -11.65
N PHE A 27 6.52 -24.89 -10.55
CA PHE A 27 7.36 -25.03 -9.36
C PHE A 27 8.58 -25.92 -9.58
N ILE A 28 8.48 -26.96 -10.42
CA ILE A 28 9.65 -27.79 -10.80
C ILE A 28 10.65 -26.97 -11.62
N GLY A 29 10.16 -26.11 -12.55
CA GLY A 29 11.01 -25.31 -13.43
C GLY A 29 11.64 -24.09 -12.75
N ASP A 30 10.86 -23.37 -11.96
CA ASP A 30 11.24 -22.06 -11.45
C ASP A 30 11.30 -21.97 -9.91
N GLY A 31 11.12 -23.11 -9.21
CA GLY A 31 10.99 -23.15 -7.75
C GLY A 31 9.68 -22.51 -7.26
N ILE A 32 9.42 -22.53 -5.97
CA ILE A 32 8.29 -21.79 -5.37
C ILE A 32 8.68 -20.30 -5.35
N SER A 33 8.42 -19.59 -6.44
CA SER A 33 8.88 -18.22 -6.70
C SER A 33 7.80 -17.40 -7.41
N LEU A 34 7.96 -16.07 -7.49
CA LEU A 34 7.08 -15.21 -8.29
C LEU A 34 7.18 -15.53 -9.78
N MET A 35 8.35 -15.99 -10.26
CA MET A 35 8.51 -16.43 -11.65
C MET A 35 7.63 -17.64 -11.96
N ALA A 36 7.49 -18.60 -11.04
CA ALA A 36 6.62 -19.75 -11.23
C ALA A 36 5.14 -19.36 -11.30
N LEU A 37 4.71 -18.38 -10.50
CA LEU A 37 3.34 -17.84 -10.60
C LEU A 37 3.13 -17.12 -11.94
N MET A 38 4.10 -16.33 -12.38
CA MET A 38 4.04 -15.67 -13.69
C MET A 38 4.02 -16.66 -14.85
N ARG A 39 4.80 -17.75 -14.77
CA ARG A 39 4.76 -18.85 -15.74
C ARG A 39 3.37 -19.50 -15.82
N PHE A 40 2.78 -19.77 -14.64
CA PHE A 40 1.43 -20.30 -14.56
C PHE A 40 0.44 -19.36 -15.27
N SER A 41 0.48 -18.06 -14.97
CA SER A 41 -0.39 -17.07 -15.60
C SER A 41 -0.15 -16.96 -17.11
N ALA A 42 1.11 -16.96 -17.56
CA ALA A 42 1.46 -16.97 -18.98
C ALA A 42 0.98 -18.23 -19.73
N THR A 43 0.79 -19.35 -19.02
CA THR A 43 0.22 -20.57 -19.63
C THR A 43 -1.28 -20.43 -19.91
N TYR A 44 -2.03 -19.77 -19.03
CA TYR A 44 -3.49 -19.66 -19.15
C TYR A 44 -3.97 -18.37 -19.81
N TYR A 45 -3.17 -17.32 -19.74
CA TYR A 45 -3.54 -15.97 -20.19
C TYR A 45 -2.55 -15.42 -21.24
N SER A 46 -1.86 -16.31 -21.98
CA SER A 46 -0.74 -16.03 -22.88
C SER A 46 -0.85 -14.69 -23.62
N ASP A 47 -1.94 -14.51 -24.36
CA ASP A 47 -2.15 -13.40 -25.29
C ASP A 47 -2.95 -12.23 -24.66
N ARG A 48 -3.36 -12.37 -23.40
CA ARG A 48 -3.98 -11.27 -22.67
C ARG A 48 -2.94 -10.21 -22.32
N CYS A 49 -3.34 -8.94 -22.37
CA CYS A 49 -2.53 -7.84 -21.86
C CYS A 49 -2.31 -8.04 -20.35
N ALA A 50 -1.06 -8.12 -19.94
CA ALA A 50 -0.66 -8.25 -18.54
C ALA A 50 -0.32 -6.91 -17.91
N LEU A 51 0.45 -6.08 -18.64
CA LEU A 51 0.91 -4.78 -18.16
C LEU A 51 0.70 -3.69 -19.21
N VAL A 52 0.31 -2.52 -18.70
CA VAL A 52 0.32 -1.25 -19.43
C VAL A 52 1.11 -0.26 -18.59
N SER A 53 2.09 0.41 -19.20
CA SER A 53 2.85 1.49 -18.57
C SER A 53 3.27 2.46 -19.67
N ASP A 54 2.98 3.73 -19.48
CA ASP A 54 3.21 4.76 -20.49
C ASP A 54 2.61 4.32 -21.85
N GLU A 55 3.42 4.32 -22.91
CA GLU A 55 3.01 3.86 -24.25
C GLU A 55 3.20 2.35 -24.49
N MET A 56 3.69 1.62 -23.48
CA MET A 56 4.08 0.23 -23.65
C MET A 56 3.05 -0.75 -23.10
N ARG A 57 2.77 -1.79 -23.88
CA ARG A 57 1.87 -2.90 -23.50
C ARG A 57 2.60 -4.23 -23.64
N LEU A 58 2.46 -5.09 -22.64
CA LEU A 58 3.01 -6.44 -22.65
C LEU A 58 1.92 -7.47 -22.40
N THR A 59 1.90 -8.52 -23.21
CA THR A 59 1.12 -9.72 -22.93
C THR A 59 1.75 -10.53 -21.79
N TYR A 60 1.00 -11.48 -21.22
CA TYR A 60 1.53 -12.38 -20.20
C TYR A 60 2.72 -13.21 -20.71
N LYS A 61 2.70 -13.63 -21.97
CA LYS A 61 3.79 -14.36 -22.63
C LYS A 61 5.05 -13.51 -22.74
N GLU A 62 4.92 -12.27 -23.19
CA GLU A 62 6.06 -11.33 -23.33
C GLU A 62 6.63 -10.97 -21.97
N LEU A 63 5.77 -10.64 -20.99
CA LEU A 63 6.17 -10.32 -19.63
C LEU A 63 6.97 -11.48 -19.00
N TYR A 64 6.50 -12.72 -19.13
CA TYR A 64 7.20 -13.89 -18.63
C TYR A 64 8.53 -14.11 -19.35
N SER A 65 8.57 -13.97 -20.68
CA SER A 65 9.79 -14.12 -21.48
C SER A 65 10.85 -13.10 -21.09
N LEU A 66 10.48 -11.81 -21.00
CA LEU A 66 11.40 -10.74 -20.59
C LEU A 66 11.91 -10.94 -19.15
N ALA A 67 11.04 -11.33 -18.22
CA ALA A 67 11.45 -11.61 -16.84
C ALA A 67 12.45 -12.78 -16.76
N GLN A 68 12.28 -13.82 -17.60
CA GLN A 68 13.25 -14.92 -17.70
C GLN A 68 14.59 -14.46 -18.27
N HIS A 69 14.58 -13.63 -19.31
CA HIS A 69 15.80 -13.07 -19.90
C HIS A 69 16.51 -12.19 -18.87
N LEU A 70 15.78 -11.35 -18.14
CA LEU A 70 16.34 -10.54 -17.06
C LEU A 70 17.00 -11.41 -15.97
N ALA A 71 16.34 -12.50 -15.55
CA ALA A 71 16.92 -13.41 -14.57
C ALA A 71 18.25 -14.04 -15.07
N LYS A 72 18.30 -14.46 -16.33
CA LYS A 72 19.52 -15.01 -16.94
C LYS A 72 20.64 -13.96 -17.01
N MET A 73 20.32 -12.73 -17.42
CA MET A 73 21.27 -11.63 -17.51
C MET A 73 21.79 -11.25 -16.12
N LEU A 74 20.93 -11.12 -15.12
CA LEU A 74 21.33 -10.82 -13.74
C LEU A 74 22.24 -11.91 -13.17
N TYR A 75 22.01 -13.17 -13.50
CA TYR A 75 22.88 -14.28 -13.11
C TYR A 75 24.22 -14.27 -13.82
N GLN A 76 24.23 -14.13 -15.15
CA GLN A 76 25.43 -14.25 -15.98
C GLN A 76 26.32 -13.03 -15.92
N ASP A 77 25.75 -11.83 -16.08
CA ASP A 77 26.50 -10.59 -16.24
C ASP A 77 26.79 -9.89 -14.89
N TYR A 78 25.96 -10.13 -13.87
CA TYR A 78 26.07 -9.47 -12.56
C TYR A 78 26.30 -10.45 -11.40
N GLY A 79 26.36 -11.77 -11.66
CA GLY A 79 26.67 -12.79 -10.67
C GLY A 79 25.63 -12.95 -9.55
N LEU A 80 24.38 -12.53 -9.76
CA LEU A 80 23.35 -12.63 -8.73
C LEU A 80 22.96 -14.07 -8.49
N THR A 81 23.10 -14.53 -7.24
CA THR A 81 22.84 -15.91 -6.84
C THR A 81 22.05 -15.98 -5.52
N ALA A 82 21.54 -17.18 -5.24
CA ALA A 82 20.76 -17.43 -4.03
C ALA A 82 21.52 -17.04 -2.75
N GLY A 83 20.84 -16.36 -1.84
CA GLY A 83 21.40 -15.92 -0.56
C GLY A 83 21.92 -14.48 -0.57
N MET A 84 22.21 -13.90 -1.73
CA MET A 84 22.51 -12.47 -1.84
C MET A 84 21.31 -11.61 -1.46
N SER A 85 21.57 -10.39 -0.98
CA SER A 85 20.55 -9.38 -0.67
C SER A 85 20.53 -8.30 -1.75
N VAL A 86 19.40 -8.11 -2.41
CA VAL A 86 19.24 -7.11 -3.47
C VAL A 86 18.22 -6.06 -3.03
N GLY A 87 18.67 -4.82 -2.91
CA GLY A 87 17.81 -3.65 -2.73
C GLY A 87 17.16 -3.27 -4.06
N VAL A 88 15.86 -3.03 -4.06
CA VAL A 88 15.12 -2.52 -5.22
C VAL A 88 14.48 -1.21 -4.82
N MET A 89 14.99 -0.11 -5.35
CA MET A 89 14.56 1.26 -5.11
C MET A 89 13.99 1.84 -6.41
N CYS A 90 12.86 1.26 -6.81
CA CYS A 90 12.21 1.57 -8.08
C CYS A 90 10.75 1.98 -7.87
N ARG A 91 10.28 2.89 -8.72
CA ARG A 91 8.86 3.24 -8.85
C ARG A 91 8.11 2.18 -9.65
N ASN A 92 6.81 2.38 -9.84
CA ASN A 92 6.00 1.45 -10.63
C ASN A 92 6.26 1.68 -12.13
N HIS A 93 7.00 0.79 -12.76
CA HIS A 93 7.24 0.75 -14.20
C HIS A 93 7.59 -0.69 -14.64
N ILE A 94 7.74 -0.91 -15.93
CA ILE A 94 7.92 -2.26 -16.50
C ILE A 94 9.16 -2.96 -15.92
N THR A 95 10.30 -2.27 -15.80
CA THR A 95 11.52 -2.91 -15.26
C THR A 95 11.31 -3.42 -13.85
N MET A 96 10.66 -2.63 -12.97
CA MET A 96 10.31 -3.07 -11.62
C MET A 96 9.43 -4.32 -11.66
N ALA A 97 8.43 -4.36 -12.55
CA ALA A 97 7.56 -5.52 -12.71
C ALA A 97 8.30 -6.78 -13.19
N LEU A 98 9.36 -6.64 -13.99
CA LEU A 98 10.24 -7.72 -14.43
C LEU A 98 11.24 -8.14 -13.32
N LEU A 99 11.74 -7.19 -12.54
CA LEU A 99 12.75 -7.45 -11.49
C LEU A 99 12.23 -8.40 -10.41
N LEU A 100 11.00 -8.21 -9.93
CA LEU A 100 10.46 -9.02 -8.84
C LEU A 100 10.45 -10.53 -9.15
N PRO A 101 9.87 -11.00 -10.27
CA PRO A 101 9.92 -12.42 -10.63
C PRO A 101 11.33 -12.88 -10.98
N ALA A 102 12.16 -12.04 -11.63
CA ALA A 102 13.52 -12.39 -11.99
C ALA A 102 14.40 -12.64 -10.75
N LEU A 103 14.40 -11.71 -9.79
CA LEU A 103 15.14 -11.83 -8.53
C LEU A 103 14.61 -13.00 -7.69
N SER A 104 13.28 -13.17 -7.62
CA SER A 104 12.67 -14.31 -6.93
C SER A 104 13.12 -15.64 -7.55
N ARG A 105 13.26 -15.73 -8.90
CA ARG A 105 13.76 -16.92 -9.61
C ARG A 105 15.22 -17.24 -9.29
N LEU A 106 16.03 -16.24 -8.99
CA LEU A 106 17.42 -16.41 -8.59
C LEU A 106 17.58 -16.80 -7.12
N GLY A 107 16.53 -16.74 -6.32
CA GLY A 107 16.56 -17.06 -4.89
C GLY A 107 17.25 -16.02 -4.03
N VAL A 108 17.43 -14.79 -4.54
CA VAL A 108 18.01 -13.68 -3.78
C VAL A 108 16.98 -13.10 -2.80
N ARG A 109 17.45 -12.55 -1.70
CA ARG A 109 16.61 -11.82 -0.74
C ARG A 109 16.33 -10.42 -1.28
N VAL A 110 15.07 -10.15 -1.61
CA VAL A 110 14.64 -8.87 -2.19
C VAL A 110 14.27 -7.91 -1.06
N LYS A 111 14.86 -6.71 -1.07
CA LYS A 111 14.60 -5.63 -0.13
C LYS A 111 13.95 -4.47 -0.89
N LEU A 112 12.63 -4.34 -0.80
CA LEU A 112 11.90 -3.25 -1.47
C LEU A 112 12.07 -1.97 -0.68
N MET A 113 12.77 -0.99 -1.26
CA MET A 113 13.17 0.24 -0.60
C MET A 113 12.29 1.41 -0.99
N ASN A 114 12.02 2.28 -0.01
CA ASN A 114 11.24 3.48 -0.25
C ASN A 114 12.03 4.47 -1.13
N THR A 115 11.43 4.92 -2.23
CA THR A 115 12.04 5.90 -3.15
C THR A 115 12.15 7.31 -2.57
N ASP A 116 11.49 7.60 -1.44
CA ASP A 116 11.52 8.90 -0.76
C ASP A 116 12.42 8.92 0.49
N ILE A 117 13.20 7.86 0.71
CA ILE A 117 14.10 7.77 1.86
C ILE A 117 15.17 8.86 1.80
N ALA A 118 15.47 9.49 2.95
CA ALA A 118 16.55 10.45 3.02
C ALA A 118 17.92 9.77 2.79
N PRO A 119 18.90 10.43 2.15
CA PRO A 119 20.17 9.81 1.77
C PRO A 119 20.95 9.18 2.93
N ASN A 120 21.02 9.85 4.08
CA ASN A 120 21.66 9.33 5.28
C ASN A 120 20.98 8.07 5.83
N LEU A 121 19.63 8.03 5.80
CA LEU A 121 18.86 6.85 6.21
C LEU A 121 18.98 5.72 5.18
N LEU A 122 19.14 6.04 3.90
CA LEU A 122 19.42 5.06 2.86
C LEU A 122 20.72 4.32 3.14
N LYS A 123 21.81 5.05 3.47
CA LYS A 123 23.11 4.45 3.80
C LYS A 123 22.98 3.53 5.02
N GLU A 124 22.39 4.00 6.12
CA GLU A 124 22.15 3.18 7.31
C GLU A 124 21.34 1.91 6.99
N GLN A 125 20.33 2.04 6.14
CA GLN A 125 19.48 0.92 5.75
C GLN A 125 20.21 -0.10 4.87
N VAL A 126 21.05 0.33 3.92
CA VAL A 126 21.89 -0.52 3.08
C VAL A 126 22.87 -1.32 3.94
N GLU A 127 23.56 -0.65 4.86
CA GLU A 127 24.52 -1.28 5.77
C GLU A 127 23.84 -2.29 6.71
N ARG A 128 22.76 -1.89 7.38
CA ARG A 128 22.02 -2.74 8.32
C ARG A 128 21.42 -3.97 7.66
N SER A 129 20.88 -3.82 6.44
CA SER A 129 20.25 -4.91 5.70
C SER A 129 21.26 -5.73 4.89
N LYS A 130 22.55 -5.37 4.93
CA LYS A 130 23.66 -6.01 4.19
C LYS A 130 23.28 -6.21 2.73
N ILE A 131 22.98 -5.10 2.04
CA ILE A 131 22.62 -5.11 0.63
C ILE A 131 23.90 -5.29 -0.20
N ASP A 132 23.95 -6.34 -1.01
CA ASP A 132 25.07 -6.63 -1.91
C ASP A 132 24.98 -5.83 -3.20
N VAL A 133 23.74 -5.65 -3.70
CA VAL A 133 23.45 -4.90 -4.94
C VAL A 133 22.21 -4.03 -4.73
N LEU A 134 22.29 -2.76 -5.11
CA LEU A 134 21.16 -1.82 -5.15
C LEU A 134 20.77 -1.57 -6.61
N ILE A 135 19.52 -1.92 -6.96
CA ILE A 135 18.92 -1.57 -8.25
C ILE A 135 18.00 -0.37 -8.02
N TYR A 136 18.21 0.71 -8.76
CA TYR A 136 17.51 1.97 -8.55
C TYR A 136 17.15 2.67 -9.86
N ASP A 137 16.14 3.54 -9.83
CA ASP A 137 15.76 4.36 -10.97
C ASP A 137 16.72 5.53 -11.14
N SER A 138 17.11 5.84 -12.38
CA SER A 138 18.08 6.90 -12.71
C SER A 138 17.68 8.26 -12.13
N GLU A 139 16.39 8.59 -12.11
CA GLU A 139 15.86 9.85 -11.54
C GLU A 139 16.17 10.02 -10.04
N LEU A 140 16.41 8.90 -9.32
CA LEU A 140 16.73 8.93 -7.88
C LEU A 140 18.21 9.16 -7.59
N LYS A 141 19.07 9.15 -8.64
CA LYS A 141 20.51 9.23 -8.50
C LYS A 141 20.96 10.46 -7.73
N GLU A 142 20.58 11.64 -8.21
CA GLU A 142 21.00 12.91 -7.62
C GLU A 142 20.27 13.24 -6.31
N GLN A 143 19.01 12.84 -6.21
CA GLN A 143 18.18 13.20 -5.07
C GLN A 143 18.39 12.30 -3.85
N ARG A 144 18.75 11.02 -4.05
CA ARG A 144 18.75 10.00 -3.00
C ARG A 144 20.00 9.13 -2.97
N VAL A 145 20.58 8.79 -4.11
CA VAL A 145 21.64 7.78 -4.26
C VAL A 145 23.01 8.42 -4.52
N HIS A 146 23.18 9.72 -4.24
CA HIS A 146 24.44 10.43 -4.36
C HIS A 146 25.43 10.16 -3.21
N VAL A 147 25.00 9.44 -2.17
CA VAL A 147 25.86 9.04 -1.04
C VAL A 147 26.69 7.82 -1.40
N ASP A 148 27.90 7.74 -0.85
CA ASP A 148 28.74 6.56 -1.01
C ASP A 148 28.12 5.36 -0.28
N LEU A 149 27.72 4.34 -1.05
CA LEU A 149 27.04 3.14 -0.57
C LEU A 149 28.00 1.93 -0.67
N PRO A 150 28.06 1.09 0.37
CA PRO A 150 28.94 -0.08 0.38
C PRO A 150 28.34 -1.27 -0.38
N CYS A 151 27.83 -1.04 -1.59
CA CYS A 151 27.22 -2.08 -2.44
C CYS A 151 27.37 -1.73 -3.93
N ASN A 152 27.25 -2.74 -4.79
CA ASN A 152 27.18 -2.51 -6.23
C ASN A 152 25.87 -1.83 -6.60
N MET A 153 25.89 -0.89 -7.56
CA MET A 153 24.73 -0.12 -7.98
C MET A 153 24.40 -0.35 -9.44
N LEU A 154 23.13 -0.60 -9.75
CA LEU A 154 22.63 -0.84 -11.09
C LEU A 154 21.42 0.07 -11.36
N GLN A 155 21.38 0.72 -12.52
CA GLN A 155 20.22 1.50 -12.95
C GLN A 155 19.17 0.58 -13.59
N SER A 156 17.90 0.79 -13.24
CA SER A 156 16.80 -0.04 -13.72
C SER A 156 16.57 0.11 -15.22
N GLU A 157 16.72 1.33 -15.75
CA GLU A 157 16.56 1.63 -17.16
C GLU A 157 17.62 0.95 -18.02
N ASP A 158 18.89 0.92 -17.56
CA ASP A 158 19.96 0.20 -18.26
C ASP A 158 19.72 -1.31 -18.32
N LEU A 159 19.15 -1.86 -17.24
CA LEU A 159 18.79 -3.28 -17.21
C LEU A 159 17.69 -3.61 -18.23
N TYR A 160 16.68 -2.75 -18.34
CA TYR A 160 15.61 -2.95 -19.32
C TYR A 160 16.14 -2.93 -20.75
N GLN A 161 16.91 -1.89 -21.10
CA GLN A 161 17.48 -1.77 -22.45
C GLN A 161 18.34 -2.99 -22.80
N LYS A 162 19.22 -3.41 -21.89
CA LYS A 162 20.08 -4.58 -22.11
C LYS A 162 19.28 -5.88 -22.27
N VAL A 163 18.16 -6.04 -21.55
CA VAL A 163 17.30 -7.23 -21.70
C VAL A 163 16.64 -7.27 -23.06
N VAL A 164 16.14 -6.14 -23.54
CA VAL A 164 15.52 -6.05 -24.88
C VAL A 164 16.54 -6.34 -25.97
N ASP A 165 17.74 -5.73 -25.88
CA ASP A 165 18.78 -5.89 -26.90
C ASP A 165 19.40 -7.29 -26.93
N LYS A 166 19.58 -7.93 -25.78
CA LYS A 166 20.27 -9.23 -25.64
C LYS A 166 19.32 -10.45 -25.61
N ALA A 167 18.02 -10.28 -25.66
CA ALA A 167 17.04 -11.36 -25.45
C ALA A 167 17.30 -12.61 -26.30
N GLN A 168 17.85 -12.44 -27.51
CA GLN A 168 18.11 -13.54 -28.46
C GLN A 168 19.41 -14.32 -28.17
N HIS A 169 20.31 -13.83 -27.33
CA HIS A 169 21.68 -14.38 -27.18
C HIS A 169 21.96 -15.01 -25.80
N LEU A 170 21.02 -14.98 -24.84
CA LEU A 170 21.23 -15.51 -23.49
C LEU A 170 20.96 -17.03 -23.43
N ASN A 171 21.99 -17.84 -23.70
CA ASN A 171 21.91 -19.30 -23.64
C ASN A 171 22.46 -19.88 -22.33
N VAL A 172 22.13 -19.27 -21.19
CA VAL A 172 22.56 -19.73 -19.87
C VAL A 172 21.45 -20.52 -19.17
N LYS A 173 21.82 -21.61 -18.52
CA LYS A 173 20.90 -22.42 -17.71
C LYS A 173 20.99 -21.95 -16.26
N LEU A 174 19.87 -21.40 -15.75
CA LEU A 174 19.80 -20.98 -14.35
C LEU A 174 19.88 -22.17 -13.39
N PRO A 175 20.55 -22.00 -12.23
CA PRO A 175 20.56 -23.02 -11.18
C PRO A 175 19.14 -23.39 -10.73
N ARG A 176 18.98 -24.63 -10.29
CA ARG A 176 17.72 -25.06 -9.68
C ARG A 176 17.60 -24.47 -8.27
N ILE A 177 16.44 -23.90 -7.99
CA ILE A 177 16.09 -23.45 -6.64
C ILE A 177 14.84 -24.20 -6.15
N LYS A 178 14.78 -24.46 -4.84
CA LYS A 178 13.56 -25.03 -4.22
C LYS A 178 12.54 -23.92 -3.98
N ARG A 179 13.00 -22.73 -3.61
CA ARG A 179 12.18 -21.58 -3.23
C ARG A 179 12.87 -20.28 -3.59
N GLY A 180 12.11 -19.27 -3.98
CA GLY A 180 12.56 -17.89 -4.07
C GLY A 180 13.02 -17.35 -2.73
N GLY A 181 13.88 -16.33 -2.74
CA GLY A 181 14.29 -15.64 -1.54
C GLY A 181 13.13 -14.90 -0.87
N ASP A 182 13.37 -14.49 0.37
CA ASP A 182 12.39 -13.71 1.12
C ASP A 182 12.23 -12.32 0.49
N ILE A 183 10.99 -11.81 0.48
CA ILE A 183 10.70 -10.44 0.06
C ILE A 183 10.41 -9.63 1.31
N SER A 184 11.12 -8.52 1.47
CA SER A 184 11.00 -7.60 2.60
C SER A 184 10.52 -6.23 2.14
N VAL A 185 9.60 -5.65 2.90
CA VAL A 185 9.21 -4.24 2.81
C VAL A 185 9.64 -3.52 4.08
N PHE A 186 9.94 -2.24 3.99
CA PHE A 186 10.33 -1.43 5.15
C PHE A 186 9.16 -0.57 5.61
N THR A 187 8.97 -0.50 6.93
CA THR A 187 7.95 0.34 7.56
C THR A 187 8.61 1.53 8.22
N GLY A 188 7.96 2.70 8.16
CA GLY A 188 8.32 3.82 9.01
C GLY A 188 7.99 3.46 10.47
N GLY A 189 8.99 3.17 11.29
CA GLY A 189 8.78 2.98 12.72
C GLY A 189 8.52 4.31 13.40
N THR A 190 7.64 4.34 14.40
CA THR A 190 7.38 5.51 15.28
C THR A 190 8.65 5.98 16.02
N SER A 191 9.67 5.12 16.11
CA SER A 191 10.99 5.40 16.70
C SER A 191 12.03 5.97 15.73
N GLY A 192 11.64 6.42 14.54
CA GLY A 192 12.54 6.96 13.51
C GLY A 192 13.36 5.90 12.74
N LYS A 193 13.46 4.68 13.24
CA LYS A 193 14.15 3.57 12.56
C LYS A 193 13.16 2.69 11.83
N SER A 194 13.32 2.56 10.51
CA SER A 194 12.46 1.67 9.72
C SER A 194 12.64 0.21 10.14
N LYS A 195 11.52 -0.50 10.37
CA LYS A 195 11.52 -1.93 10.65
C LYS A 195 11.36 -2.71 9.35
N GLU A 196 12.12 -3.80 9.23
CA GLU A 196 12.02 -4.71 8.10
C GLU A 196 10.92 -5.75 8.36
N ALA A 197 9.92 -5.82 7.49
CA ALA A 197 8.86 -6.83 7.50
C ALA A 197 9.11 -7.84 6.37
N SER A 198 9.68 -8.97 6.71
CA SER A 198 10.02 -10.04 5.76
C SER A 198 8.95 -11.11 5.72
N ARG A 199 8.64 -11.61 4.51
CA ARG A 199 7.74 -12.75 4.28
C ARG A 199 8.42 -13.82 3.45
N LYS A 200 8.26 -15.08 3.88
CA LYS A 200 8.71 -16.25 3.10
C LYS A 200 7.73 -16.52 1.96
N MET A 201 8.26 -16.88 0.81
CA MET A 201 7.46 -17.40 -0.29
C MET A 201 6.86 -18.76 0.10
N ASN A 202 5.62 -18.74 0.59
CA ASN A 202 4.89 -19.94 1.00
C ASN A 202 3.44 -19.86 0.52
N VAL A 203 3.08 -20.74 -0.41
CA VAL A 203 1.74 -20.76 -1.05
C VAL A 203 0.61 -20.83 -0.02
N SER A 204 0.74 -21.66 1.03
CA SER A 204 -0.32 -21.83 2.03
C SER A 204 -0.63 -20.56 2.84
N GLN A 205 0.32 -19.62 2.93
CA GLN A 205 0.12 -18.36 3.65
C GLN A 205 -0.68 -17.34 2.84
N PHE A 206 -0.68 -17.47 1.51
CA PHE A 206 -1.41 -16.54 0.63
C PHE A 206 -2.85 -16.98 0.34
N LEU A 207 -3.22 -18.23 0.65
CA LEU A 207 -4.58 -18.73 0.39
C LEU A 207 -5.67 -17.98 1.18
N PRO A 208 -5.56 -17.73 2.49
CA PRO A 208 -6.60 -17.03 3.23
C PRO A 208 -6.86 -15.60 2.73
N PRO A 209 -5.82 -14.74 2.52
CA PRO A 209 -6.02 -13.43 1.88
C PRO A 209 -6.63 -13.55 0.47
N LEU A 210 -6.16 -14.50 -0.35
CA LEU A 210 -6.75 -14.74 -1.68
C LEU A 210 -8.24 -15.06 -1.58
N PHE A 211 -8.63 -15.95 -0.66
CA PHE A 211 -10.04 -16.29 -0.48
C PHE A 211 -10.89 -15.09 -0.07
N ALA A 212 -10.37 -14.24 0.82
CA ALA A 212 -11.08 -13.02 1.21
C ALA A 212 -11.28 -12.07 0.02
N LEU A 213 -10.25 -11.89 -0.81
CA LEU A 213 -10.33 -11.07 -2.02
C LEU A 213 -11.33 -11.63 -3.04
N LEU A 214 -11.40 -12.96 -3.18
CA LEU A 214 -12.34 -13.61 -4.08
C LEU A 214 -13.78 -13.59 -3.54
N GLU A 215 -13.98 -13.82 -2.24
CA GLU A 215 -15.31 -13.89 -1.64
C GLU A 215 -15.95 -12.52 -1.48
N GLN A 216 -15.21 -11.55 -0.94
CA GLN A 216 -15.76 -10.25 -0.54
C GLN A 216 -15.67 -9.20 -1.64
N LEU A 217 -14.53 -9.13 -2.35
CA LEU A 217 -14.31 -8.13 -3.40
C LEU A 217 -14.66 -8.65 -4.80
N ARG A 218 -14.90 -9.95 -4.94
CA ARG A 218 -15.24 -10.61 -6.21
C ARG A 218 -14.22 -10.29 -7.32
N LEU A 219 -12.93 -10.27 -6.97
CA LEU A 219 -11.87 -9.88 -7.91
C LEU A 219 -11.75 -10.83 -9.11
N ASP A 220 -12.17 -12.10 -9.00
CA ASP A 220 -12.23 -13.05 -10.13
C ASP A 220 -13.18 -12.64 -11.24
N GLU A 221 -14.06 -11.67 -10.99
CA GLU A 221 -15.05 -11.15 -11.95
C GLU A 221 -14.62 -9.82 -12.59
N ARG A 222 -13.41 -9.35 -12.31
CA ARG A 222 -12.84 -8.09 -12.80
C ARG A 222 -11.65 -8.39 -13.71
N ASP A 223 -11.42 -7.56 -14.72
CA ASP A 223 -10.38 -7.83 -15.72
C ASP A 223 -9.22 -6.84 -15.70
N SER A 224 -9.37 -5.67 -15.09
CA SER A 224 -8.37 -4.62 -15.11
C SER A 224 -8.17 -3.93 -13.77
N VAL A 225 -6.95 -3.49 -13.49
CA VAL A 225 -6.53 -2.86 -12.23
C VAL A 225 -5.63 -1.66 -12.52
N LEU A 226 -5.91 -0.51 -11.92
CA LEU A 226 -4.95 0.61 -11.86
C LEU A 226 -4.04 0.43 -10.65
N LEU A 227 -2.74 0.30 -10.86
CA LEU A 227 -1.76 0.21 -9.78
C LEU A 227 -1.02 1.53 -9.61
N SER A 228 -1.61 2.44 -8.84
CA SER A 228 -1.02 3.71 -8.41
C SER A 228 -0.25 3.60 -7.09
N LEU A 229 -0.54 2.57 -6.28
CA LEU A 229 0.15 2.31 -5.03
C LEU A 229 1.57 1.78 -5.29
N PRO A 230 2.61 2.33 -4.61
CA PRO A 230 3.97 1.85 -4.81
C PRO A 230 4.15 0.38 -4.43
N VAL A 231 4.79 -0.39 -5.31
CA VAL A 231 5.04 -1.82 -5.10
C VAL A 231 6.05 -2.09 -3.97
N TYR A 232 6.85 -1.11 -3.59
CA TYR A 232 7.72 -1.24 -2.41
C TYR A 232 6.96 -1.19 -1.07
N HIS A 233 5.62 -1.02 -1.08
CA HIS A 233 4.75 -1.20 0.06
C HIS A 233 3.92 -2.47 -0.05
N GLY A 234 3.59 -3.06 1.10
CA GLY A 234 2.86 -4.33 1.17
C GLY A 234 1.53 -4.33 0.43
N PHE A 235 0.78 -3.22 0.41
CA PHE A 235 -0.49 -3.11 -0.29
C PHE A 235 -0.29 -3.12 -1.82
N GLY A 236 0.62 -2.28 -2.34
CA GLY A 236 0.95 -2.26 -3.78
C GLY A 236 1.53 -3.59 -4.26
N LEU A 237 2.45 -4.19 -3.48
CA LEU A 237 3.01 -5.51 -3.79
C LEU A 237 1.93 -6.60 -3.86
N ALA A 238 1.04 -6.65 -2.87
CA ALA A 238 -0.05 -7.64 -2.85
C ALA A 238 -0.99 -7.44 -4.05
N THR A 239 -1.36 -6.20 -4.36
CA THR A 239 -2.18 -5.86 -5.53
C THR A 239 -1.51 -6.36 -6.82
N PHE A 240 -0.22 -6.05 -7.02
CA PHE A 240 0.54 -6.47 -8.21
C PHE A 240 0.55 -7.98 -8.37
N VAL A 241 1.00 -8.71 -7.33
CA VAL A 241 1.15 -10.17 -7.39
C VAL A 241 -0.20 -10.87 -7.60
N MET A 242 -1.24 -10.44 -6.87
CA MET A 242 -2.57 -11.05 -6.96
C MET A 242 -3.24 -10.77 -8.30
N SER A 243 -3.07 -9.57 -8.85
CA SER A 243 -3.62 -9.22 -10.16
C SER A 243 -3.00 -10.06 -11.27
N LEU A 244 -1.67 -10.23 -11.26
CA LEU A 244 -0.99 -11.08 -12.24
C LEU A 244 -1.38 -12.55 -12.11
N LEU A 245 -1.52 -13.08 -10.88
CA LEU A 245 -1.97 -14.47 -10.66
C LEU A 245 -3.38 -14.71 -11.23
N MET A 246 -4.25 -13.71 -11.14
CA MET A 246 -5.63 -13.79 -11.63
C MET A 246 -5.80 -13.45 -13.12
N GLY A 247 -4.72 -13.23 -13.87
CA GLY A 247 -4.78 -12.95 -15.31
C GLY A 247 -5.32 -11.57 -15.67
N LYS A 248 -5.15 -10.57 -14.79
CA LYS A 248 -5.67 -9.21 -14.98
C LYS A 248 -4.73 -8.32 -15.76
N LYS A 249 -5.28 -7.36 -16.51
CA LYS A 249 -4.54 -6.22 -17.05
C LYS A 249 -4.19 -5.28 -15.90
N VAL A 250 -2.90 -5.02 -15.68
CA VAL A 250 -2.41 -4.08 -14.67
C VAL A 250 -1.87 -2.84 -15.36
N CYS A 251 -2.51 -1.71 -15.15
CA CYS A 251 -2.02 -0.40 -15.60
C CYS A 251 -1.16 0.18 -14.50
N LEU A 252 0.13 0.34 -14.78
CA LEU A 252 1.11 0.89 -13.83
C LEU A 252 1.10 2.39 -13.90
N MET A 253 1.10 3.04 -12.74
CA MET A 253 1.26 4.47 -12.60
C MET A 253 2.52 4.75 -11.80
N ARG A 254 3.47 5.49 -12.40
CA ARG A 254 4.79 5.77 -11.79
C ARG A 254 4.67 6.66 -10.54
N HIS A 255 3.85 7.70 -10.65
CA HIS A 255 3.45 8.60 -9.58
C HIS A 255 1.94 8.75 -9.61
N PHE A 256 1.32 8.92 -8.45
CA PHE A 256 -0.09 9.23 -8.43
C PHE A 256 -0.31 10.70 -8.84
N ASP A 257 -1.05 10.86 -9.92
CA ASP A 257 -1.66 12.10 -10.35
C ASP A 257 -3.15 11.83 -10.61
N ALA A 258 -4.03 12.69 -10.10
CA ALA A 258 -5.46 12.42 -10.11
C ALA A 258 -6.06 12.55 -11.52
N GLU A 259 -5.62 13.55 -12.31
CA GLU A 259 -6.11 13.72 -13.68
C GLU A 259 -5.66 12.59 -14.58
N GLU A 260 -4.39 12.20 -14.47
CA GLU A 260 -3.86 11.08 -15.23
C GLU A 260 -4.49 9.76 -14.82
N ALA A 261 -4.72 9.54 -13.52
CA ALA A 261 -5.42 8.35 -13.02
C ALA A 261 -6.82 8.24 -13.64
N LEU A 262 -7.59 9.32 -13.68
CA LEU A 262 -8.92 9.35 -14.30
C LEU A 262 -8.87 9.09 -15.81
N LYS A 263 -7.88 9.65 -16.51
CA LYS A 263 -7.65 9.37 -17.94
C LYS A 263 -7.35 7.90 -18.18
N ILE A 264 -6.45 7.30 -17.41
CA ILE A 264 -6.12 5.87 -17.50
C ILE A 264 -7.35 5.01 -17.18
N ILE A 265 -8.11 5.34 -16.12
CA ILE A 265 -9.35 4.63 -15.75
C ILE A 265 -10.32 4.59 -16.92
N SER A 266 -10.55 5.73 -17.56
CA SER A 266 -11.47 5.84 -18.68
C SER A 266 -10.97 5.13 -19.94
N ILE A 267 -9.71 5.39 -20.36
CA ILE A 267 -9.14 4.85 -21.61
C ILE A 267 -8.93 3.34 -21.51
N GLU A 268 -8.45 2.86 -20.37
CA GLU A 268 -8.14 1.45 -20.16
C GLU A 268 -9.31 0.65 -19.59
N GLU A 269 -10.49 1.28 -19.44
CA GLU A 269 -11.68 0.65 -18.88
C GLU A 269 -11.38 -0.09 -17.55
N ILE A 270 -10.77 0.64 -16.60
CA ILE A 270 -10.35 0.08 -15.32
C ILE A 270 -11.55 -0.27 -14.45
N GLU A 271 -11.56 -1.50 -13.94
CA GLU A 271 -12.62 -1.99 -13.05
C GLU A 271 -12.23 -1.99 -11.57
N VAL A 272 -10.93 -2.09 -11.24
CA VAL A 272 -10.43 -2.15 -9.85
C VAL A 272 -9.42 -1.04 -9.59
N VAL A 273 -9.66 -0.24 -8.56
CA VAL A 273 -8.79 0.89 -8.17
C VAL A 273 -8.41 0.75 -6.69
N PRO A 274 -7.27 0.14 -6.37
CA PRO A 274 -6.70 0.19 -5.03
C PRO A 274 -6.01 1.52 -4.79
N LEU A 275 -6.33 2.17 -3.66
CA LEU A 275 -5.81 3.49 -3.32
C LEU A 275 -5.84 3.74 -1.80
N VAL A 276 -5.28 4.84 -1.38
CA VAL A 276 -5.41 5.35 -0.01
C VAL A 276 -6.43 6.50 0.04
N PRO A 277 -6.99 6.82 1.22
CA PRO A 277 -8.05 7.84 1.34
C PRO A 277 -7.71 9.19 0.71
N ALA A 278 -6.48 9.65 0.86
CA ALA A 278 -6.06 10.93 0.28
C ALA A 278 -6.01 10.92 -1.26
N MET A 279 -5.72 9.76 -1.88
CA MET A 279 -5.84 9.61 -3.34
C MET A 279 -7.33 9.67 -3.78
N LEU A 280 -8.21 8.98 -3.04
CA LEU A 280 -9.65 9.04 -3.30
C LEU A 280 -10.17 10.47 -3.22
N ALA A 281 -9.77 11.20 -2.18
CA ALA A 281 -10.10 12.61 -2.01
C ALA A 281 -9.68 13.46 -3.22
N ARG A 282 -8.47 13.23 -3.75
CA ARG A 282 -7.95 13.96 -4.92
C ARG A 282 -8.72 13.63 -6.21
N LEU A 283 -9.12 12.37 -6.40
CA LEU A 283 -9.96 12.00 -7.55
C LEU A 283 -11.29 12.75 -7.53
N TRP A 284 -11.94 12.84 -6.36
CA TRP A 284 -13.21 13.52 -6.19
C TRP A 284 -13.15 15.06 -6.19
N GLN A 285 -11.95 15.65 -6.35
CA GLN A 285 -11.80 17.10 -6.60
C GLN A 285 -11.96 17.48 -8.09
N ILE A 286 -12.01 16.48 -8.96
CA ILE A 286 -12.12 16.69 -10.41
C ILE A 286 -13.58 16.49 -10.80
N ASP A 287 -14.20 17.50 -11.38
CA ASP A 287 -15.63 17.52 -11.71
C ASP A 287 -16.03 16.37 -12.66
N GLU A 288 -15.14 15.98 -13.56
CA GLU A 288 -15.38 14.91 -14.52
C GLU A 288 -15.20 13.50 -13.92
N ALA A 289 -14.75 13.36 -12.67
CA ALA A 289 -14.49 12.07 -12.04
C ALA A 289 -15.66 11.08 -12.13
N PRO A 290 -16.93 11.46 -11.86
CA PRO A 290 -18.05 10.55 -11.99
C PRO A 290 -18.19 9.96 -13.40
N SER A 291 -17.91 10.76 -14.43
CA SER A 291 -18.02 10.33 -15.83
C SER A 291 -16.87 9.43 -16.25
N LEU A 292 -15.66 9.71 -15.78
CA LEU A 292 -14.45 8.98 -16.13
C LEU A 292 -14.30 7.65 -15.35
N MET A 293 -14.96 7.53 -14.19
CA MET A 293 -14.91 6.34 -13.35
C MET A 293 -16.07 5.34 -13.59
N LYS A 294 -16.89 5.49 -14.62
CA LYS A 294 -18.07 4.64 -14.90
C LYS A 294 -17.76 3.14 -15.02
N THR A 295 -16.56 2.79 -15.42
CA THR A 295 -16.11 1.38 -15.55
C THR A 295 -15.69 0.76 -14.22
N VAL A 296 -15.48 1.60 -13.18
CA VAL A 296 -15.00 1.14 -11.87
C VAL A 296 -16.09 0.36 -11.15
N LYS A 297 -15.77 -0.86 -10.73
CA LYS A 297 -16.67 -1.78 -10.02
C LYS A 297 -16.16 -2.15 -8.64
N CYS A 298 -14.91 -1.78 -8.32
CA CYS A 298 -14.30 -2.07 -7.02
C CYS A 298 -13.23 -1.02 -6.70
N ILE A 299 -13.47 -0.22 -5.69
CA ILE A 299 -12.45 0.65 -5.08
C ILE A 299 -12.01 0.00 -3.79
N ILE A 300 -10.71 -0.27 -3.66
CA ILE A 300 -10.14 -0.86 -2.45
C ILE A 300 -9.38 0.24 -1.71
N CYS A 301 -10.01 0.85 -0.73
CA CYS A 301 -9.40 1.92 0.07
C CYS A 301 -8.75 1.34 1.32
N GLY A 302 -7.55 1.80 1.69
CA GLY A 302 -6.90 1.33 2.90
C GLY A 302 -5.56 1.99 3.18
N GLY A 303 -5.00 1.67 4.34
CA GLY A 303 -3.69 2.16 4.75
C GLY A 303 -3.69 3.49 5.50
N ASP A 304 -4.82 4.18 5.57
CA ASP A 304 -5.07 5.37 6.41
C ASP A 304 -6.55 5.45 6.76
N CYS A 305 -6.96 6.44 7.58
CA CYS A 305 -8.34 6.65 7.96
C CYS A 305 -9.16 7.17 6.77
N LEU A 306 -10.29 6.52 6.51
CA LEU A 306 -11.24 6.91 5.48
C LEU A 306 -12.34 7.79 6.09
N ASP A 307 -12.58 8.96 5.51
CA ASP A 307 -13.62 9.88 5.96
C ASP A 307 -14.99 9.51 5.38
N LYS A 308 -16.04 9.71 6.18
CA LYS A 308 -17.43 9.38 5.80
C LYS A 308 -17.88 10.13 4.54
N LYS A 309 -17.50 11.38 4.37
CA LYS A 309 -17.83 12.18 3.18
C LYS A 309 -17.40 11.53 1.87
N TRP A 310 -16.22 10.86 1.85
CA TRP A 310 -15.74 10.18 0.64
C TRP A 310 -16.45 8.85 0.40
N VAL A 311 -16.94 8.21 1.47
CA VAL A 311 -17.84 7.07 1.36
C VAL A 311 -19.14 7.49 0.71
N ASP A 312 -19.74 8.58 1.19
CA ASP A 312 -21.05 9.07 0.74
C ASP A 312 -20.98 9.56 -0.71
N VAL A 313 -19.98 10.38 -1.07
CA VAL A 313 -19.75 10.84 -2.46
C VAL A 313 -19.54 9.65 -3.40
N THR A 314 -18.73 8.66 -2.99
CA THR A 314 -18.50 7.48 -3.82
C THR A 314 -19.78 6.66 -4.02
N SER A 315 -20.58 6.48 -2.97
CA SER A 315 -21.84 5.74 -3.04
C SER A 315 -22.87 6.46 -3.91
N GLU A 316 -22.94 7.78 -3.83
CA GLU A 316 -23.84 8.61 -4.64
C GLU A 316 -23.55 8.48 -6.15
N HIS A 317 -22.28 8.56 -6.54
CA HIS A 317 -21.89 8.59 -7.94
C HIS A 317 -21.65 7.22 -8.58
N LEU A 318 -21.16 6.26 -7.81
CA LEU A 318 -20.73 4.95 -8.33
C LEU A 318 -21.47 3.76 -7.70
N GLY A 319 -22.30 3.99 -6.66
CA GLY A 319 -22.99 2.93 -5.93
C GLY A 319 -22.08 2.11 -5.02
N ASP A 320 -22.38 0.84 -4.86
CA ASP A 320 -21.76 -0.11 -3.92
C ASP A 320 -20.40 -0.64 -4.42
N VAL A 321 -19.42 0.25 -4.66
CA VAL A 321 -18.11 -0.12 -5.20
C VAL A 321 -16.96 0.04 -4.21
N LEU A 322 -17.17 0.76 -3.09
CA LEU A 322 -16.09 1.12 -2.15
C LEU A 322 -15.98 0.11 -1.00
N PHE A 323 -14.78 -0.46 -0.86
CA PHE A 323 -14.39 -1.34 0.25
C PHE A 323 -13.31 -0.67 1.09
N ASN A 324 -13.40 -0.79 2.43
CA ASN A 324 -12.33 -0.33 3.32
C ASN A 324 -11.52 -1.53 3.82
N LEU A 325 -10.21 -1.51 3.53
CA LEU A 325 -9.27 -2.58 3.85
C LEU A 325 -8.38 -2.15 5.00
N PHE A 326 -8.40 -2.90 6.11
CA PHE A 326 -7.58 -2.58 7.27
C PHE A 326 -6.54 -3.66 7.56
N GLY A 327 -5.33 -3.21 7.90
CA GLY A 327 -4.23 -4.11 8.24
C GLY A 327 -2.97 -3.36 8.65
N THR A 328 -1.98 -4.13 9.10
CA THR A 328 -0.65 -3.62 9.43
C THR A 328 0.41 -4.29 8.56
N THR A 329 1.59 -3.70 8.45
CA THR A 329 2.66 -4.31 7.66
C THR A 329 3.10 -5.64 8.27
N GLU A 330 3.05 -5.79 9.59
CA GLU A 330 3.44 -6.97 10.33
C GLU A 330 2.42 -8.12 10.18
N ALA A 331 1.14 -7.81 10.31
CA ALA A 331 0.06 -8.80 10.26
C ALA A 331 -0.48 -9.06 8.85
N GLY A 332 -0.23 -8.15 7.90
CA GLY A 332 -0.91 -8.08 6.61
C GLY A 332 -2.31 -7.47 6.75
N PHE A 333 -3.11 -7.45 5.69
CA PHE A 333 -4.50 -7.04 5.83
C PHE A 333 -5.31 -8.15 6.51
N PHE A 334 -6.26 -7.77 7.36
CA PHE A 334 -6.99 -8.72 8.18
C PHE A 334 -8.44 -8.34 8.48
N MET A 335 -8.89 -7.15 8.07
CA MET A 335 -10.29 -6.74 8.11
C MET A 335 -10.72 -6.12 6.79
N ILE A 336 -11.98 -6.28 6.45
CA ILE A 336 -12.63 -5.66 5.30
C ILE A 336 -14.00 -5.15 5.74
N ALA A 337 -14.30 -3.89 5.42
CA ALA A 337 -15.64 -3.35 5.42
C ALA A 337 -16.17 -3.36 3.98
N SER A 338 -17.35 -3.95 3.80
CA SER A 338 -18.08 -3.93 2.54
C SER A 338 -18.77 -2.58 2.33
N PRO A 339 -19.22 -2.26 1.10
CA PRO A 339 -20.05 -1.07 0.86
C PRO A 339 -21.26 -1.02 1.78
N GLN A 340 -21.91 -2.15 2.05
CA GLN A 340 -23.07 -2.25 2.96
C GLN A 340 -22.68 -1.99 4.43
N ASP A 341 -21.46 -2.38 4.86
CA ASP A 341 -20.98 -2.04 6.20
C ASP A 341 -20.71 -0.54 6.32
N LEU A 342 -20.20 0.09 5.26
CA LEU A 342 -19.90 1.53 5.21
C LEU A 342 -21.17 2.40 5.15
N SER A 343 -22.20 1.94 4.44
CA SER A 343 -23.46 2.68 4.30
C SER A 343 -24.37 2.60 5.52
N ARG A 344 -24.37 1.46 6.24
CA ARG A 344 -25.24 1.23 7.41
C ARG A 344 -24.86 2.04 8.64
N ASN A 345 -23.60 2.43 8.74
CA ASN A 345 -23.06 3.06 9.93
C ASN A 345 -22.84 4.56 9.68
N GLU A 346 -23.17 5.37 10.67
CA GLU A 346 -22.89 6.81 10.66
C GLU A 346 -21.37 7.08 10.65
N GLU A 347 -20.61 6.21 11.32
CA GLU A 347 -19.16 6.25 11.33
C GLU A 347 -18.55 5.24 10.35
N VAL A 348 -17.37 5.55 9.82
CA VAL A 348 -16.63 4.63 8.96
C VAL A 348 -16.07 3.48 9.77
N THR A 349 -16.52 2.27 9.46
CA THR A 349 -16.00 1.04 10.05
C THR A 349 -14.75 0.54 9.31
N ILE A 350 -13.83 -0.09 10.03
CA ILE A 350 -12.74 -0.88 9.45
C ILE A 350 -13.16 -2.32 9.12
N GLY A 351 -14.44 -2.63 9.31
CA GLY A 351 -15.08 -3.87 8.91
C GLY A 351 -14.95 -5.01 9.92
N ARG A 352 -14.97 -6.23 9.38
CA ARG A 352 -14.90 -7.48 10.14
C ARG A 352 -13.64 -8.26 9.79
N PRO A 353 -13.13 -9.09 10.74
CA PRO A 353 -11.99 -9.97 10.45
C PRO A 353 -12.29 -10.91 9.28
N ILE A 354 -11.35 -11.01 8.35
CA ILE A 354 -11.44 -11.96 7.24
C ILE A 354 -11.24 -13.40 7.74
N ARG A 355 -11.69 -14.37 6.95
CA ARG A 355 -11.60 -15.78 7.31
C ARG A 355 -10.16 -16.20 7.62
N GLY A 356 -9.97 -16.91 8.75
CA GLY A 356 -8.67 -17.38 9.20
C GLY A 356 -7.88 -16.40 10.07
N VAL A 357 -8.40 -15.19 10.29
CA VAL A 357 -7.88 -14.23 11.27
C VAL A 357 -8.68 -14.31 12.56
N LYS A 358 -7.98 -14.12 13.67
CA LYS A 358 -8.60 -13.91 14.97
C LYS A 358 -8.25 -12.52 15.48
N CYS A 359 -9.25 -11.76 15.86
CA CYS A 359 -9.11 -10.44 16.48
C CYS A 359 -9.75 -10.44 17.87
N LYS A 360 -9.19 -9.63 18.77
CA LYS A 360 -9.78 -9.35 20.08
C LYS A 360 -9.39 -7.94 20.52
N VAL A 361 -10.28 -7.31 21.28
CA VAL A 361 -10.02 -6.07 21.99
C VAL A 361 -9.56 -6.41 23.39
N LYS A 362 -8.60 -5.68 23.92
CA LYS A 362 -8.09 -5.84 25.29
C LYS A 362 -7.98 -4.50 25.97
N ASN A 363 -8.10 -4.53 27.31
CA ASN A 363 -8.00 -3.34 28.15
C ASN A 363 -9.04 -2.29 27.70
N GLU A 364 -10.28 -2.73 27.58
CA GLU A 364 -11.40 -1.88 27.19
C GLU A 364 -11.73 -0.91 28.34
N ASP A 365 -11.97 0.33 27.97
CA ASP A 365 -12.50 1.36 28.87
C ASP A 365 -14.04 1.25 29.01
N ASP A 366 -14.63 2.19 29.75
CA ASP A 366 -16.08 2.21 30.01
C ASP A 366 -16.91 2.41 28.71
N GLN A 367 -16.28 2.85 27.62
CA GLN A 367 -16.91 3.02 26.30
C GLN A 367 -16.67 1.81 25.37
N GLY A 368 -15.98 0.76 25.87
CA GLY A 368 -15.62 -0.42 25.11
C GLY A 368 -14.47 -0.21 24.12
N VAL A 369 -13.71 0.89 24.27
CA VAL A 369 -12.53 1.16 23.44
C VAL A 369 -11.31 0.51 24.07
N GLY A 370 -10.59 -0.27 23.29
CA GLY A 370 -9.39 -0.95 23.78
C GLY A 370 -8.40 -1.30 22.68
N SER A 371 -7.28 -1.88 23.07
CA SER A 371 -6.20 -2.25 22.15
C SER A 371 -6.59 -3.42 21.25
N LEU A 372 -6.41 -3.24 19.94
CA LEU A 372 -6.65 -4.29 18.94
C LEU A 372 -5.49 -5.28 18.92
N TRP A 373 -5.82 -6.55 19.14
CA TRP A 373 -4.90 -7.68 19.01
C TRP A 373 -5.33 -8.57 17.87
N VAL A 374 -4.35 -8.95 17.04
CA VAL A 374 -4.57 -9.81 15.86
C VAL A 374 -3.69 -11.05 15.92
N ARG A 375 -4.21 -12.16 15.39
CA ARG A 375 -3.49 -13.40 15.14
C ARG A 375 -3.78 -13.85 13.72
N SER A 376 -2.73 -13.91 12.89
CA SER A 376 -2.81 -14.17 11.46
C SER A 376 -1.78 -15.23 11.03
N GLY A 377 -2.19 -16.15 10.16
CA GLY A 377 -1.32 -17.19 9.60
C GLY A 377 -0.38 -16.66 8.50
N TRP A 378 -0.60 -15.44 7.99
CA TRP A 378 0.24 -14.80 6.96
C TRP A 378 1.00 -13.57 7.46
N ALA A 379 1.07 -13.39 8.78
CA ALA A 379 1.93 -12.40 9.38
C ALA A 379 3.41 -12.58 8.99
N MET A 380 4.21 -11.53 9.15
CA MET A 380 5.65 -11.56 8.87
C MET A 380 6.38 -12.67 9.65
N ILE A 381 7.61 -12.96 9.22
CA ILE A 381 8.48 -13.95 9.85
C ILE A 381 8.64 -13.63 11.34
N GLY A 382 8.45 -14.65 12.19
CA GLY A 382 8.54 -14.52 13.65
C GLY A 382 7.22 -14.18 14.34
N LEU A 383 6.21 -13.67 13.64
CA LEU A 383 4.90 -13.29 14.18
C LEU A 383 3.75 -14.19 13.71
N LYS A 384 4.02 -15.11 12.79
CA LYS A 384 3.04 -16.04 12.27
C LYS A 384 2.33 -16.80 13.40
N ASP A 385 0.99 -16.84 13.36
CA ASP A 385 0.12 -17.53 14.33
C ASP A 385 0.32 -17.11 15.79
N LYS A 386 0.97 -15.96 16.03
CA LYS A 386 1.09 -15.36 17.36
C LYS A 386 0.14 -14.18 17.51
N TRP A 387 -0.31 -13.94 18.75
CA TRP A 387 -1.04 -12.73 19.07
C TRP A 387 -0.13 -11.51 19.05
N GLN A 388 -0.53 -10.48 18.31
CA GLN A 388 0.19 -9.22 18.14
C GLN A 388 -0.71 -8.08 18.57
N ASN A 389 -0.19 -7.16 19.37
CA ASN A 389 -0.79 -5.85 19.55
C ASN A 389 -0.51 -5.01 18.30
N THR A 390 -1.53 -4.50 17.64
CA THR A 390 -1.38 -3.66 16.45
C THR A 390 -0.94 -2.24 16.79
N GLY A 391 -1.10 -1.82 18.04
CA GLY A 391 -0.95 -0.44 18.49
C GLY A 391 -2.17 0.44 18.18
N ASP A 392 -3.20 -0.14 17.55
CA ASP A 392 -4.44 0.58 17.25
C ASP A 392 -5.45 0.41 18.38
N LEU A 393 -6.20 1.44 18.67
CA LEU A 393 -7.36 1.44 19.55
C LEU A 393 -8.62 1.30 18.72
N VAL A 394 -9.51 0.44 19.17
CA VAL A 394 -10.76 0.14 18.45
C VAL A 394 -11.90 -0.08 19.43
N TYR A 395 -13.10 0.17 18.95
CA TYR A 395 -14.36 -0.27 19.54
C TYR A 395 -14.97 -1.34 18.64
N ARG A 396 -15.59 -2.37 19.24
CA ARG A 396 -16.30 -3.42 18.53
C ARG A 396 -17.81 -3.30 18.78
N SER A 397 -18.60 -3.08 17.74
CA SER A 397 -20.04 -3.02 17.82
C SER A 397 -20.69 -4.40 18.03
N THR A 398 -21.96 -4.39 18.41
CA THR A 398 -22.75 -5.59 18.65
C THR A 398 -22.98 -6.44 17.39
N ASP A 399 -23.01 -5.81 16.21
CA ASP A 399 -23.09 -6.49 14.90
C ASP A 399 -21.73 -7.06 14.44
N GLY A 400 -20.65 -6.84 15.22
CA GLY A 400 -19.32 -7.38 15.00
C GLY A 400 -18.40 -6.55 14.12
N CYS A 401 -18.79 -5.33 13.70
CA CYS A 401 -17.93 -4.38 13.05
C CYS A 401 -16.94 -3.75 14.04
N TYR A 402 -15.77 -3.40 13.54
CA TYR A 402 -14.74 -2.69 14.31
C TYR A 402 -14.65 -1.25 13.83
N PHE A 403 -14.46 -0.33 14.78
CA PHE A 403 -14.32 1.10 14.53
C PHE A 403 -13.00 1.59 15.10
N TYR A 404 -12.22 2.28 14.28
CA TYR A 404 -10.93 2.82 14.65
C TYR A 404 -11.10 4.06 15.53
N ARG A 405 -10.28 4.16 16.61
CA ARG A 405 -10.30 5.26 17.58
C ARG A 405 -8.96 5.96 17.73
N GLY A 406 -7.94 5.56 16.98
CA GLY A 406 -6.62 6.15 17.01
C GLY A 406 -5.51 5.16 17.32
N ARG A 407 -4.30 5.67 17.47
CA ARG A 407 -3.11 4.90 17.85
C ARG A 407 -2.82 5.07 19.34
N SER A 408 -2.51 3.98 20.01
CA SER A 408 -2.11 4.03 21.43
C SER A 408 -0.78 4.76 21.66
N ASP A 409 0.09 4.82 20.63
CA ASP A 409 1.39 5.49 20.65
C ASP A 409 1.33 6.96 20.19
N ASN A 410 0.19 7.44 19.69
CA ASN A 410 -0.05 8.83 19.28
C ASN A 410 -0.88 9.63 20.30
N MET A 411 -1.27 9.02 21.42
CA MET A 411 -1.97 9.72 22.47
C MET A 411 -1.09 10.81 23.07
N VAL A 412 -1.66 12.00 23.25
CA VAL A 412 -1.01 13.16 23.86
C VAL A 412 -1.80 13.58 25.09
N VAL A 413 -1.10 13.99 26.14
CA VAL A 413 -1.75 14.55 27.33
C VAL A 413 -1.79 16.07 27.17
N CYS A 414 -2.97 16.62 26.90
CA CYS A 414 -3.21 18.06 26.78
C CYS A 414 -4.00 18.55 27.98
N GLY A 415 -3.42 19.44 28.79
CA GLY A 415 -4.11 19.98 29.99
C GLY A 415 -4.56 18.92 31.01
N GLY A 416 -3.90 17.75 31.05
CA GLY A 416 -4.26 16.62 31.92
C GLY A 416 -5.26 15.63 31.31
N GLU A 417 -5.77 15.87 30.10
CA GLU A 417 -6.68 14.99 29.37
C GLU A 417 -5.93 14.20 28.29
N ASN A 418 -6.31 12.95 28.09
CA ASN A 418 -5.79 12.10 27.02
C ASN A 418 -6.47 12.46 25.69
N VAL A 419 -5.73 13.00 24.75
CA VAL A 419 -6.23 13.42 23.44
C VAL A 419 -5.56 12.60 22.34
N TYR A 420 -6.34 12.20 21.35
CA TYR A 420 -5.88 11.53 20.15
C TYR A 420 -5.96 12.49 18.97
N PRO A 421 -4.84 12.98 18.41
CA PRO A 421 -4.85 13.91 17.29
C PRO A 421 -5.70 13.46 16.11
N GLU A 422 -5.74 12.15 15.84
CA GLU A 422 -6.53 11.57 14.75
C GLU A 422 -8.05 11.75 14.93
N ASN A 423 -8.54 11.80 16.18
CA ASN A 423 -9.95 12.07 16.44
C ASN A 423 -10.27 13.54 16.12
N VAL A 424 -9.36 14.45 16.44
CA VAL A 424 -9.50 15.86 16.09
C VAL A 424 -9.45 16.06 14.58
N GLU A 425 -8.52 15.40 13.88
CA GLU A 425 -8.46 15.37 12.40
C GLU A 425 -9.78 14.90 11.79
N LYS A 426 -10.38 13.84 12.35
CA LYS A 426 -11.68 13.33 11.89
C LYS A 426 -12.77 14.38 11.97
N VAL A 427 -12.83 15.14 13.06
CA VAL A 427 -13.81 16.23 13.24
C VAL A 427 -13.54 17.36 12.25
N ILE A 428 -12.28 17.79 12.10
CA ILE A 428 -11.91 18.82 11.12
C ILE A 428 -12.24 18.38 9.70
N ASN A 429 -11.91 17.14 9.34
CA ASN A 429 -12.15 16.58 8.01
C ASN A 429 -13.62 16.34 7.69
N SER A 430 -14.50 16.29 8.70
CA SER A 430 -15.94 16.17 8.46
C SER A 430 -16.56 17.42 7.83
N HIS A 431 -15.86 18.56 7.91
CA HIS A 431 -16.31 19.80 7.27
C HIS A 431 -16.22 19.69 5.75
N THR A 432 -17.26 20.16 5.05
CA THR A 432 -17.40 20.03 3.58
C THR A 432 -16.30 20.70 2.80
N ASP A 433 -15.77 21.82 3.30
CA ASP A 433 -14.72 22.61 2.64
C ASP A 433 -13.30 22.14 2.93
N VAL A 434 -13.13 21.22 3.89
CA VAL A 434 -11.82 20.67 4.23
C VAL A 434 -11.51 19.48 3.34
N LEU A 435 -10.33 19.47 2.71
CA LEU A 435 -9.80 18.33 1.96
C LEU A 435 -9.08 17.36 2.89
N ASN A 436 -8.11 17.88 3.63
CA ASN A 436 -7.28 17.13 4.54
C ASN A 436 -6.88 17.97 5.75
N SER A 437 -6.54 17.32 6.84
CA SER A 437 -5.92 17.99 8.00
C SER A 437 -4.80 17.14 8.61
N ILE A 438 -3.90 17.83 9.31
CA ILE A 438 -2.85 17.24 10.16
C ILE A 438 -2.93 17.93 11.49
N VAL A 439 -3.20 17.17 12.55
CA VAL A 439 -3.17 17.66 13.93
C VAL A 439 -1.91 17.12 14.63
N TYR A 440 -1.19 17.97 15.31
CA TYR A 440 0.07 17.62 15.95
C TYR A 440 0.27 18.36 17.27
N PRO A 441 0.93 17.71 18.26
CA PRO A 441 1.22 18.33 19.52
C PRO A 441 2.36 19.35 19.40
N VAL A 442 2.25 20.44 20.15
CA VAL A 442 3.30 21.44 20.36
C VAL A 442 3.43 21.73 21.85
N THR A 443 4.63 22.12 22.27
CA THR A 443 4.86 22.58 23.64
C THR A 443 4.55 24.06 23.72
N ASP A 444 3.59 24.42 24.58
CA ASP A 444 3.24 25.79 24.88
C ASP A 444 3.82 26.14 26.26
N PRO A 445 4.51 27.31 26.44
CA PRO A 445 5.13 27.69 27.70
C PRO A 445 4.13 27.86 28.85
N GLN A 446 2.89 28.21 28.56
CA GLN A 446 1.86 28.52 29.57
C GLN A 446 0.95 27.28 29.82
N PHE A 447 0.61 26.54 28.78
CA PHE A 447 -0.40 25.47 28.84
C PHE A 447 0.18 24.06 28.77
N GLY A 448 1.51 23.93 28.66
CA GLY A 448 2.16 22.63 28.47
C GLY A 448 1.97 22.09 27.04
N THR A 449 1.55 20.84 26.89
CA THR A 449 1.27 20.29 25.54
C THR A 449 -0.12 20.72 25.08
N VAL A 450 -0.18 21.30 23.88
CA VAL A 450 -1.40 21.71 23.18
C VAL A 450 -1.37 21.17 21.75
N LEU A 451 -2.51 21.21 21.05
CA LEU A 451 -2.60 20.81 19.66
C LEU A 451 -2.57 22.01 18.72
N ASN A 452 -1.89 21.85 17.58
CA ASN A 452 -2.00 22.73 16.41
C ASN A 452 -2.49 21.91 15.21
N ALA A 453 -3.10 22.58 14.23
CA ALA A 453 -3.60 21.95 13.01
C ALA A 453 -3.09 22.65 11.76
N LYS A 454 -2.75 21.87 10.73
CA LYS A 454 -2.67 22.31 9.34
C LYS A 454 -3.87 21.78 8.61
N VAL A 455 -4.53 22.64 7.84
CA VAL A 455 -5.77 22.29 7.14
C VAL A 455 -5.66 22.70 5.68
N GLU A 456 -5.96 21.78 4.81
CA GLU A 456 -6.08 22.02 3.38
C GLU A 456 -7.55 22.18 3.03
N LEU A 457 -7.90 23.32 2.46
CA LEU A 457 -9.25 23.63 2.01
C LEU A 457 -9.42 23.32 0.52
N LYS A 458 -10.67 23.18 0.07
CA LYS A 458 -11.01 23.15 -1.35
C LYS A 458 -10.57 24.46 -2.04
N PRO A 459 -10.22 24.43 -3.33
CA PRO A 459 -9.71 25.63 -4.04
C PRO A 459 -10.63 26.86 -3.97
N ASP A 460 -11.95 26.63 -3.99
CA ASP A 460 -12.96 27.71 -4.00
C ASP A 460 -13.52 28.04 -2.60
N SER A 461 -12.93 27.48 -1.56
CA SER A 461 -13.40 27.73 -0.20
C SER A 461 -13.01 29.14 0.28
N THR A 462 -13.97 29.84 0.84
CA THR A 462 -13.78 31.15 1.49
C THR A 462 -13.57 31.02 2.99
N PHE A 463 -13.44 29.79 3.51
CA PHE A 463 -13.23 29.54 4.94
C PHE A 463 -11.89 30.08 5.42
N THR A 464 -11.91 30.68 6.59
CA THR A 464 -10.69 31.13 7.29
C THR A 464 -10.40 30.20 8.48
N ALA A 465 -9.22 30.31 9.04
CA ALA A 465 -8.86 29.58 10.27
C ALA A 465 -9.80 29.90 11.44
N GLU A 466 -10.24 31.16 11.53
CA GLU A 466 -11.16 31.67 12.56
C GLU A 466 -12.56 31.07 12.40
N THR A 467 -13.13 31.12 11.19
CA THR A 467 -14.45 30.55 10.92
C THR A 467 -14.47 29.04 11.11
N LEU A 468 -13.40 28.34 10.69
CA LEU A 468 -13.26 26.91 10.94
C LEU A 468 -13.20 26.62 12.45
N LYS A 469 -12.43 27.42 13.22
CA LYS A 469 -12.32 27.26 14.68
C LYS A 469 -13.66 27.45 15.38
N GLU A 470 -14.51 28.37 14.90
CA GLU A 470 -15.87 28.57 15.43
C GLU A 470 -16.77 27.37 15.20
N THR A 471 -16.70 26.76 14.01
CA THR A 471 -17.49 25.55 13.70
C THR A 471 -17.04 24.31 14.47
N LEU A 472 -15.78 24.25 14.89
CA LEU A 472 -15.22 23.14 15.69
C LEU A 472 -15.57 23.23 17.17
N ARG A 473 -15.78 24.44 17.72
CA ARG A 473 -16.05 24.67 19.15
C ARG A 473 -17.16 23.81 19.76
N PRO A 474 -18.32 23.60 19.12
CA PRO A 474 -19.37 22.76 19.68
C PRO A 474 -19.08 21.25 19.60
N GLN A 475 -18.06 20.84 18.85
CA GLN A 475 -17.76 19.45 18.54
C GLN A 475 -16.51 18.91 19.25
N LEU A 476 -15.62 19.78 19.72
CA LEU A 476 -14.35 19.44 20.37
C LEU A 476 -14.32 19.92 21.81
N SER A 477 -13.76 19.12 22.70
CA SER A 477 -13.46 19.55 24.06
C SER A 477 -12.37 20.64 24.07
N ARG A 478 -12.19 21.30 25.21
CA ARG A 478 -11.16 22.35 25.37
C ARG A 478 -9.75 21.80 25.11
N ALA A 479 -9.47 20.57 25.52
CA ALA A 479 -8.17 19.92 25.34
C ALA A 479 -7.91 19.47 23.89
N GLU A 480 -8.97 19.16 23.15
CA GLU A 480 -8.92 18.75 21.73
C GLU A 480 -8.86 19.93 20.77
N MET A 481 -9.30 21.12 21.20
CA MET A 481 -9.35 22.31 20.34
C MET A 481 -7.93 22.76 19.94
N PRO A 482 -7.60 22.82 18.62
CA PRO A 482 -6.31 23.32 18.18
C PRO A 482 -6.09 24.79 18.59
N HIS A 483 -4.94 25.07 19.20
CA HIS A 483 -4.54 26.43 19.56
C HIS A 483 -4.35 27.30 18.31
N HIS A 484 -3.64 26.76 17.32
CA HIS A 484 -3.44 27.41 16.03
C HIS A 484 -3.91 26.49 14.89
N ILE A 485 -4.63 27.09 13.92
CA ILE A 485 -5.02 26.44 12.66
C ILE A 485 -4.33 27.22 11.53
N THR A 486 -3.56 26.53 10.71
CA THR A 486 -2.88 27.09 9.55
C THR A 486 -3.52 26.53 8.29
N ILE A 487 -4.08 27.39 7.44
CA ILE A 487 -4.59 27.00 6.13
C ILE A 487 -3.42 26.89 5.15
N THR A 488 -3.17 25.71 4.61
CA THR A 488 -2.06 25.47 3.67
C THR A 488 -2.30 24.17 2.89
N ALA A 489 -1.69 24.05 1.72
CA ALA A 489 -1.68 22.80 0.98
C ALA A 489 -0.94 21.71 1.79
N ILE A 490 -1.48 20.49 1.77
CA ILE A 490 -0.90 19.33 2.44
C ILE A 490 -0.30 18.41 1.39
N SER A 491 1.04 18.25 1.45
CA SER A 491 1.75 17.36 0.54
C SER A 491 1.47 15.89 0.85
N LEU A 492 1.26 15.11 -0.19
CA LEU A 492 1.21 13.65 -0.09
C LEU A 492 2.61 13.08 -0.32
N LYS A 493 2.94 12.03 0.42
CA LYS A 493 4.08 11.16 0.09
C LYS A 493 3.77 10.39 -1.18
N ASN A 494 4.79 9.85 -1.85
CA ASN A 494 4.57 8.96 -3.02
C ASN A 494 3.72 7.72 -2.66
N THR A 495 3.59 7.40 -1.39
CA THR A 495 2.66 6.38 -0.87
C THR A 495 1.19 6.81 -0.94
N GLY A 496 0.91 8.04 -1.34
CA GLY A 496 -0.41 8.66 -1.27
C GLY A 496 -0.84 9.08 0.14
N LYS A 497 -0.09 8.72 1.17
CA LYS A 497 -0.38 9.13 2.55
C LYS A 497 0.07 10.55 2.81
N ILE A 498 -0.63 11.22 3.70
CA ILE A 498 -0.28 12.56 4.18
C ILE A 498 1.15 12.56 4.74
N ALA A 499 1.95 13.55 4.33
CA ALA A 499 3.32 13.73 4.81
C ALA A 499 3.31 14.33 6.23
N ARG A 500 3.17 13.48 7.26
CA ARG A 500 3.37 13.88 8.65
C ARG A 500 4.88 13.98 8.91
N LYS A 501 5.40 15.11 9.39
CA LYS A 501 6.81 15.17 9.82
C LYS A 501 7.00 14.18 10.98
N SER A 502 8.08 13.40 10.94
CA SER A 502 8.47 12.53 12.07
C SER A 502 8.78 13.40 13.29
N ASN A 503 8.38 12.96 14.48
CA ASN A 503 8.72 13.55 15.78
C ASN A 503 10.23 13.43 16.11
N SER A 504 11.12 13.95 15.25
CA SER A 504 12.52 14.19 15.59
C SER A 504 12.63 15.68 15.95
N THR A 505 12.77 15.97 17.22
CA THR A 505 13.32 17.15 17.89
C THR A 505 13.92 18.26 17.01
N GLU A 506 13.15 18.79 16.06
CA GLU A 506 13.37 20.11 15.52
C GLU A 506 12.33 21.01 16.18
N SER A 507 12.80 21.86 17.10
CA SER A 507 12.06 22.97 17.65
C SER A 507 11.45 23.74 16.47
N TRP A 508 10.12 23.75 16.37
CA TRP A 508 9.40 24.63 15.48
C TRP A 508 9.65 26.05 15.98
N SER A 509 10.68 26.72 15.44
CA SER A 509 10.89 28.14 15.71
C SER A 509 9.70 28.91 15.14
N ASN A 510 9.04 29.68 15.99
CA ASN A 510 8.14 30.76 15.61
C ASN A 510 8.91 31.77 14.73
N GLY A 511 8.85 31.61 13.41
CA GLY A 511 9.58 32.51 12.55
C GLY A 511 9.30 32.28 11.07
N ASP A 512 8.07 32.55 10.62
CA ASP A 512 7.76 33.00 9.28
C ASP A 512 6.47 33.84 9.34
N CYS A 513 6.51 34.90 10.13
CA CYS A 513 5.70 36.09 9.88
C CYS A 513 6.42 36.89 8.81
N LEU A 514 6.11 36.70 7.57
CA LEU A 514 6.36 37.71 6.54
C LEU A 514 5.32 38.81 6.73
N THR A 515 5.76 39.92 7.24
CA THR A 515 5.11 41.24 7.15
C THR A 515 5.32 41.83 5.75
N PRO A 516 4.59 42.90 5.38
CA PRO A 516 3.60 42.94 4.29
C PRO A 516 4.20 43.12 2.92
#